data_de301bd60e664c652fa38b62f47a1e5d
#
_entry.id   de301bd60e664c652fa38b62f47a1e5d
#
_cell.length_a   1.000
_cell.length_b   1.000
_cell.length_c   1.000
_cell.angle_alpha   90.00
_cell.angle_beta   90.00
_cell.angle_gamma   90.00
#
_symmetry.space_group_name_H-M   'P 1'
#
loop_
_entity.id
_entity.type
_entity.pdbx_description
1 polymer ?
#
loop_
_entity_poly.entity_id
_entity_poly.type
_entity_poly.pdbx_seq_one_letter_code
_entity_poly.pdbx_strand_id
1 'polypeptide(L)'
;MYSEIPVLEALVPDILKVFRQRYLVLEQISLKAPIGRRSVAQSLGLSERNVRTETEYLRDLGLIEIKSFGMFMTEKGQKMLQDAAPVIDRLFNARETEVDLARKLGIERTIIVPGDSDLQELVYERMGEELNSALDLLLPLGHSIITVLGGAALAKSAKNLSRNLGKNRQLEFVPGRGALGENVAIQSNTIVQEMALKTGGKYRTLYLPEQVSTEAYKSLIRESTVADVLEDISKTDVVIHGIGLAQDMARRRGYDSVRLSELREKKVVTECFGCFFDSDGKIVDRVHQVGLQFENLNKIPHIFAFACGGRKAKAIKAYMPNAPHQTWLITDEGASKKILKENNSHLK
;
A
#
# COMPACT_ATOMS: atom_id res chain seq x y z
N MET A 1 -10.79 -11.62 4.12
CA MET A 1 -10.70 -11.49 5.60
C MET A 1 -10.21 -10.10 6.06
N TYR A 2 -9.34 -9.40 5.30
CA TYR A 2 -8.96 -7.99 5.60
C TYR A 2 -10.03 -6.97 5.23
N SER A 3 -10.94 -7.28 4.31
CA SER A 3 -12.04 -6.40 3.91
C SER A 3 -13.10 -6.17 4.99
N GLU A 4 -13.08 -6.94 6.07
CA GLU A 4 -14.08 -6.84 7.15
C GLU A 4 -13.71 -5.79 8.20
N ILE A 5 -12.42 -5.45 8.35
CA ILE A 5 -11.95 -4.50 9.37
C ILE A 5 -12.52 -3.09 9.17
N PRO A 6 -12.47 -2.48 7.98
CA PRO A 6 -13.09 -1.18 7.73
C PRO A 6 -14.61 -1.17 7.99
N VAL A 7 -15.27 -2.29 7.71
CA VAL A 7 -16.71 -2.45 7.98
C VAL A 7 -16.97 -2.51 9.48
N LEU A 8 -16.18 -3.28 10.24
CA LEU A 8 -16.29 -3.34 11.70
C LEU A 8 -16.02 -1.98 12.36
N GLU A 9 -15.03 -1.24 11.87
CA GLU A 9 -14.71 0.10 12.36
C GLU A 9 -15.80 1.12 12.07
N ALA A 10 -16.44 1.03 10.90
CA ALA A 10 -17.53 1.93 10.54
C ALA A 10 -18.84 1.62 11.30
N LEU A 11 -19.12 0.33 11.53
CA LEU A 11 -20.39 -0.11 12.13
C LEU A 11 -20.31 -0.28 13.64
N VAL A 12 -19.17 -0.71 14.18
CA VAL A 12 -19.03 -1.10 15.60
C VAL A 12 -17.70 -0.64 16.23
N PRO A 13 -17.33 0.65 16.11
CA PRO A 13 -16.04 1.16 16.61
C PRO A 13 -15.91 1.02 18.13
N ASP A 14 -17.01 1.06 18.85
CA ASP A 14 -17.11 0.87 20.29
C ASP A 14 -16.74 -0.58 20.70
N ILE A 15 -17.18 -1.58 19.95
CA ILE A 15 -16.83 -2.99 20.21
C ILE A 15 -15.32 -3.21 20.04
N LEU A 16 -14.73 -2.66 19.00
CA LEU A 16 -13.28 -2.74 18.76
C LEU A 16 -12.50 -2.07 19.90
N LYS A 17 -12.95 -0.90 20.35
CA LYS A 17 -12.33 -0.19 21.48
C LYS A 17 -12.39 -1.02 22.76
N VAL A 18 -13.55 -1.61 23.07
CA VAL A 18 -13.72 -2.48 24.23
C VAL A 18 -12.87 -3.74 24.12
N PHE A 19 -12.79 -4.35 22.93
CA PHE A 19 -11.95 -5.53 22.70
C PHE A 19 -10.47 -5.23 22.97
N ARG A 20 -9.94 -4.13 22.41
CA ARG A 20 -8.57 -3.69 22.68
C ARG A 20 -8.32 -3.43 24.18
N GLN A 21 -9.25 -2.75 24.82
CA GLN A 21 -9.13 -2.40 26.24
C GLN A 21 -9.08 -3.66 27.12
N ARG A 22 -9.93 -4.65 26.87
CA ARG A 22 -9.94 -5.93 27.61
C ARG A 22 -8.66 -6.72 27.39
N TYR A 23 -8.15 -6.76 26.16
CA TYR A 23 -6.87 -7.39 25.86
C TYR A 23 -5.73 -6.74 26.65
N LEU A 24 -5.62 -5.42 26.65
CA LEU A 24 -4.58 -4.69 27.38
C LEU A 24 -4.68 -4.90 28.90
N VAL A 25 -5.89 -4.99 29.46
CA VAL A 25 -6.09 -5.32 30.88
C VAL A 25 -5.60 -6.73 31.21
N LEU A 26 -5.94 -7.73 30.38
CA LEU A 26 -5.44 -9.10 30.52
C LEU A 26 -3.91 -9.15 30.41
N GLU A 27 -3.33 -8.47 29.44
CA GLU A 27 -1.87 -8.41 29.24
C GLU A 27 -1.15 -7.81 30.46
N GLN A 28 -1.66 -6.70 31.03
CA GLN A 28 -1.09 -6.10 32.23
C GLN A 28 -1.18 -7.04 33.44
N ILE A 29 -2.27 -7.78 33.59
CA ILE A 29 -2.41 -8.77 34.66
C ILE A 29 -1.43 -9.93 34.45
N SER A 30 -1.28 -10.41 33.20
CA SER A 30 -0.32 -11.47 32.87
C SER A 30 1.15 -11.08 33.16
N LEU A 31 1.51 -9.85 32.84
CA LEU A 31 2.90 -9.37 32.99
C LEU A 31 3.28 -9.03 34.45
N LYS A 32 2.31 -8.59 35.27
CA LYS A 32 2.60 -7.98 36.57
C LYS A 32 1.84 -8.61 37.75
N ALA A 33 1.26 -9.81 37.57
CA ALA A 33 0.55 -10.48 38.67
C ALA A 33 1.48 -10.80 39.85
N PRO A 34 1.02 -10.57 41.10
CA PRO A 34 -0.25 -9.98 41.51
C PRO A 34 -0.31 -8.46 41.34
N ILE A 35 -1.37 -7.96 40.68
CA ILE A 35 -1.53 -6.53 40.40
C ILE A 35 -2.91 -6.02 40.86
N GLY A 36 -2.93 -4.81 41.46
CA GLY A 36 -4.17 -4.13 41.87
C GLY A 36 -4.78 -3.31 40.72
N ARG A 37 -6.11 -3.07 40.82
CA ARG A 37 -6.87 -2.28 39.81
C ARG A 37 -6.29 -0.88 39.58
N ARG A 38 -5.84 -0.21 40.65
CA ARG A 38 -5.24 1.13 40.59
C ARG A 38 -3.96 1.14 39.76
N SER A 39 -3.12 0.11 39.92
CA SER A 39 -1.88 -0.02 39.15
C SER A 39 -2.16 -0.30 37.69
N VAL A 40 -3.18 -1.11 37.35
CA VAL A 40 -3.63 -1.34 35.98
C VAL A 40 -4.15 -0.04 35.37
N ALA A 41 -4.97 0.71 36.11
CA ALA A 41 -5.52 2.00 35.65
C ALA A 41 -4.41 2.99 35.33
N GLN A 42 -3.42 3.12 36.20
CA GLN A 42 -2.27 3.99 36.00
C GLN A 42 -1.41 3.55 34.79
N SER A 43 -1.15 2.25 34.64
CA SER A 43 -0.33 1.73 33.52
C SER A 43 -0.99 1.93 32.16
N LEU A 44 -2.34 1.89 32.09
CA LEU A 44 -3.09 1.99 30.84
C LEU A 44 -3.71 3.38 30.57
N GLY A 45 -3.51 4.35 31.49
CA GLY A 45 -4.14 5.67 31.38
C GLY A 45 -5.66 5.63 31.46
N LEU A 46 -6.23 4.62 32.15
CA LEU A 46 -7.67 4.42 32.32
C LEU A 46 -8.15 4.92 33.68
N SER A 47 -9.47 5.18 33.80
CA SER A 47 -10.06 5.44 35.12
C SER A 47 -10.19 4.13 35.92
N GLU A 48 -10.05 4.20 37.25
CA GLU A 48 -10.22 3.04 38.13
C GLU A 48 -11.63 2.40 37.98
N ARG A 49 -12.63 3.21 37.66
CA ARG A 49 -14.01 2.76 37.43
C ARG A 49 -14.05 1.88 36.15
N ASN A 50 -13.42 2.29 35.08
CA ASN A 50 -13.35 1.50 33.84
C ASN A 50 -12.62 0.18 34.07
N VAL A 51 -11.46 0.21 34.73
CA VAL A 51 -10.72 -1.01 35.06
C VAL A 51 -11.52 -1.94 35.94
N ARG A 52 -12.27 -1.41 36.88
CA ARG A 52 -13.16 -2.21 37.73
C ARG A 52 -14.20 -2.95 36.90
N THR A 53 -14.90 -2.25 36.02
CA THR A 53 -15.93 -2.87 35.16
C THR A 53 -15.32 -3.97 34.29
N GLU A 54 -14.18 -3.71 33.65
CA GLU A 54 -13.52 -4.70 32.77
C GLU A 54 -12.99 -5.91 33.57
N THR A 55 -12.40 -5.69 34.76
CA THR A 55 -11.87 -6.79 35.57
C THR A 55 -13.00 -7.64 36.19
N GLU A 56 -14.14 -7.06 36.52
CA GLU A 56 -15.33 -7.82 36.95
C GLU A 56 -15.85 -8.68 35.80
N TYR A 57 -15.98 -8.13 34.61
CA TYR A 57 -16.37 -8.87 33.41
C TYR A 57 -15.38 -10.02 33.05
N LEU A 58 -14.08 -9.76 33.09
CA LEU A 58 -13.06 -10.78 32.82
C LEU A 58 -13.05 -11.90 33.88
N ARG A 59 -13.33 -11.56 35.15
CA ARG A 59 -13.51 -12.55 36.22
C ARG A 59 -14.73 -13.42 35.95
N ASP A 60 -15.84 -12.82 35.58
CA ASP A 60 -17.11 -13.55 35.33
C ASP A 60 -16.98 -14.49 34.12
N LEU A 61 -16.13 -14.17 33.16
CA LEU A 61 -15.71 -15.07 32.06
C LEU A 61 -14.71 -16.17 32.51
N GLY A 62 -14.22 -16.10 33.74
CA GLY A 62 -13.23 -17.04 34.29
C GLY A 62 -11.81 -16.86 33.68
N LEU A 63 -11.49 -15.67 33.18
CA LEU A 63 -10.18 -15.37 32.61
C LEU A 63 -9.18 -14.86 33.65
N ILE A 64 -9.65 -14.28 34.74
CA ILE A 64 -8.83 -13.80 35.85
C ILE A 64 -9.46 -14.22 37.19
N GLU A 65 -8.60 -14.27 38.22
CA GLU A 65 -9.02 -14.37 39.64
C GLU A 65 -8.69 -13.08 40.35
N ILE A 66 -9.59 -12.65 41.26
CA ILE A 66 -9.40 -11.48 42.11
C ILE A 66 -9.30 -11.95 43.57
N LYS A 67 -8.11 -11.79 44.16
CA LYS A 67 -7.82 -12.11 45.57
C LYS A 67 -7.58 -10.83 46.36
N SER A 68 -7.55 -10.93 47.68
CA SER A 68 -7.35 -9.76 48.59
C SER A 68 -6.06 -8.97 48.30
N PHE A 69 -5.03 -9.63 47.75
CA PHE A 69 -3.73 -9.06 47.49
C PHE A 69 -3.45 -8.80 46.00
N GLY A 70 -4.45 -9.01 45.12
CA GLY A 70 -4.31 -8.66 43.69
C GLY A 70 -5.07 -9.60 42.75
N MET A 71 -4.92 -9.28 41.46
CA MET A 71 -5.50 -10.04 40.35
C MET A 71 -4.47 -10.97 39.75
N PHE A 72 -4.91 -12.14 39.26
CA PHE A 72 -4.12 -13.20 38.66
C PHE A 72 -4.78 -13.70 37.39
N MET A 73 -3.98 -14.19 36.45
CA MET A 73 -4.46 -14.90 35.29
C MET A 73 -4.86 -16.34 35.65
N THR A 74 -5.95 -16.83 35.07
CA THR A 74 -6.26 -18.27 35.05
C THR A 74 -5.57 -18.94 33.84
N GLU A 75 -5.52 -20.28 33.82
CA GLU A 75 -5.03 -21.02 32.63
C GLU A 75 -5.88 -20.67 31.39
N LYS A 76 -7.21 -20.57 31.55
CA LYS A 76 -8.13 -20.13 30.49
C LYS A 76 -7.80 -18.72 30.01
N GLY A 77 -7.48 -17.79 30.92
CA GLY A 77 -7.08 -16.43 30.61
C GLY A 77 -5.77 -16.38 29.83
N GLN A 78 -4.78 -17.18 30.24
CA GLN A 78 -3.48 -17.25 29.57
C GLN A 78 -3.63 -17.74 28.12
N LYS A 79 -4.43 -18.79 27.92
CA LYS A 79 -4.75 -19.29 26.58
C LYS A 79 -5.48 -18.26 25.75
N MET A 80 -6.49 -17.59 26.32
CA MET A 80 -7.26 -16.54 25.62
C MET A 80 -6.35 -15.36 25.23
N LEU A 81 -5.41 -14.96 26.06
CA LEU A 81 -4.42 -13.91 25.73
C LEU A 81 -3.57 -14.30 24.54
N GLN A 82 -3.09 -15.56 24.49
CA GLN A 82 -2.29 -16.07 23.36
C GLN A 82 -3.13 -16.13 22.08
N ASP A 83 -4.37 -16.62 22.15
CA ASP A 83 -5.26 -16.73 20.99
C ASP A 83 -5.71 -15.35 20.46
N ALA A 84 -5.86 -14.36 21.37
CA ALA A 84 -6.25 -13.00 21.00
C ALA A 84 -5.09 -12.15 20.44
N ALA A 85 -3.84 -12.44 20.79
CA ALA A 85 -2.68 -11.65 20.36
C ALA A 85 -2.59 -11.47 18.83
N PRO A 86 -2.69 -12.52 17.99
CA PRO A 86 -2.66 -12.36 16.54
C PRO A 86 -3.89 -11.61 15.99
N VAL A 87 -5.01 -11.59 16.71
CA VAL A 87 -6.20 -10.83 16.31
C VAL A 87 -5.99 -9.34 16.60
N ILE A 88 -5.47 -9.02 17.79
CA ILE A 88 -5.11 -7.65 18.19
C ILE A 88 -4.06 -7.07 17.24
N ASP A 89 -3.04 -7.85 16.91
CA ASP A 89 -1.97 -7.45 16.01
C ASP A 89 -2.54 -7.06 14.64
N ARG A 90 -3.43 -7.87 14.11
CA ARG A 90 -4.09 -7.59 12.82
C ARG A 90 -5.02 -6.37 12.87
N LEU A 91 -5.82 -6.22 13.97
CA LEU A 91 -6.82 -5.17 14.06
C LEU A 91 -6.24 -3.79 14.39
N PHE A 92 -5.18 -3.73 15.18
CA PHE A 92 -4.71 -2.46 15.76
C PHE A 92 -3.26 -2.12 15.42
N ASN A 93 -2.32 -3.07 15.53
CA ASN A 93 -0.91 -2.76 15.34
C ASN A 93 -0.55 -2.59 13.86
N ALA A 94 -1.18 -3.37 12.97
CA ALA A 94 -1.01 -3.20 11.52
C ALA A 94 -1.45 -1.78 11.11
N ARG A 95 -2.57 -1.31 11.63
CA ARG A 95 -3.11 0.02 11.32
C ARG A 95 -2.28 1.16 11.91
N GLU A 96 -1.80 1.05 13.15
CA GLU A 96 -0.87 2.04 13.71
C GLU A 96 0.40 2.13 12.85
N THR A 97 0.93 0.98 12.42
CA THR A 97 2.08 0.91 11.51
C THR A 97 1.77 1.57 10.15
N GLU A 98 0.57 1.37 9.60
CA GLU A 98 0.12 2.02 8.36
C GLU A 98 0.06 3.54 8.51
N VAL A 99 -0.57 4.04 9.57
CA VAL A 99 -0.67 5.48 9.86
C VAL A 99 0.70 6.10 10.05
N ASP A 100 1.59 5.45 10.81
CA ASP A 100 2.95 5.94 11.04
C ASP A 100 3.78 5.94 9.76
N LEU A 101 3.62 4.92 8.92
CA LEU A 101 4.29 4.85 7.62
C LEU A 101 3.78 5.94 6.68
N ALA A 102 2.46 6.15 6.59
CA ALA A 102 1.86 7.20 5.75
C ALA A 102 2.36 8.59 6.18
N ARG A 103 2.35 8.87 7.50
CA ARG A 103 2.87 10.13 8.06
C ARG A 103 4.35 10.33 7.74
N LYS A 104 5.16 9.28 7.89
CA LYS A 104 6.60 9.33 7.59
C LYS A 104 6.89 9.58 6.12
N LEU A 105 6.06 9.06 5.23
CA LEU A 105 6.20 9.20 3.79
C LEU A 105 5.53 10.47 3.23
N GLY A 106 4.74 11.20 4.04
CA GLY A 106 4.04 12.42 3.64
C GLY A 106 2.85 12.19 2.70
N ILE A 107 2.24 11.01 2.73
CA ILE A 107 1.12 10.60 1.88
C ILE A 107 -0.14 10.34 2.69
N GLU A 108 -1.29 10.26 2.01
CA GLU A 108 -2.60 10.13 2.65
C GLU A 108 -2.78 8.79 3.38
N ARG A 109 -2.34 7.69 2.74
CA ARG A 109 -2.57 6.35 3.28
C ARG A 109 -1.50 5.35 2.87
N THR A 110 -1.26 4.37 3.75
CA THR A 110 -0.56 3.14 3.39
C THR A 110 -1.43 1.93 3.70
N ILE A 111 -1.29 0.88 2.90
CA ILE A 111 -1.88 -0.43 3.10
C ILE A 111 -0.73 -1.43 3.14
N ILE A 112 -0.56 -2.12 4.27
CA ILE A 112 0.55 -3.05 4.49
C ILE A 112 0.02 -4.48 4.51
N VAL A 113 0.32 -5.25 3.47
CA VAL A 113 -0.04 -6.67 3.44
C VAL A 113 0.99 -7.51 4.21
N PRO A 114 0.56 -8.58 4.93
CA PRO A 114 1.45 -9.45 5.66
C PRO A 114 2.44 -10.19 4.76
N GLY A 115 3.68 -10.31 5.23
CA GLY A 115 4.76 -11.06 4.57
C GLY A 115 5.81 -10.17 3.90
N ASP A 116 6.71 -10.80 3.17
CA ASP A 116 7.77 -10.15 2.39
C ASP A 116 7.77 -10.75 0.98
N SER A 117 7.51 -9.94 -0.03
CA SER A 117 7.44 -10.36 -1.43
C SER A 117 8.80 -10.79 -2.02
N ASP A 118 9.90 -10.47 -1.35
CA ASP A 118 11.22 -11.01 -1.70
C ASP A 118 11.33 -12.50 -1.33
N LEU A 119 10.42 -13.02 -0.48
CA LEU A 119 10.41 -14.40 0.02
C LEU A 119 9.13 -15.17 -0.35
N GLN A 120 8.00 -14.51 -0.57
CA GLN A 120 6.67 -15.12 -0.65
C GLN A 120 5.84 -14.53 -1.81
N GLU A 121 5.49 -15.36 -2.79
CA GLU A 121 4.63 -14.95 -3.92
C GLU A 121 3.19 -14.57 -3.50
N LEU A 122 2.66 -15.18 -2.43
CA LEU A 122 1.32 -14.92 -1.89
C LEU A 122 1.08 -13.44 -1.54
N VAL A 123 2.14 -12.68 -1.28
CA VAL A 123 2.08 -11.24 -1.01
C VAL A 123 1.44 -10.49 -2.19
N TYR A 124 1.73 -10.88 -3.43
CA TYR A 124 1.14 -10.22 -4.62
C TYR A 124 -0.35 -10.47 -4.76
N GLU A 125 -0.83 -11.65 -4.36
CA GLU A 125 -2.26 -11.97 -4.35
C GLU A 125 -2.99 -11.05 -3.36
N ARG A 126 -2.48 -10.96 -2.13
CA ARG A 126 -3.01 -10.07 -1.09
C ARG A 126 -2.99 -8.59 -1.50
N MET A 127 -1.92 -8.13 -2.14
CA MET A 127 -1.85 -6.76 -2.67
C MET A 127 -2.93 -6.51 -3.73
N GLY A 128 -3.26 -7.50 -4.55
CA GLY A 128 -4.35 -7.41 -5.53
C GLY A 128 -5.73 -7.34 -4.88
N GLU A 129 -5.97 -8.13 -3.83
CA GLU A 129 -7.20 -8.09 -3.03
C GLU A 129 -7.38 -6.74 -2.33
N GLU A 130 -6.31 -6.17 -1.77
CA GLU A 130 -6.34 -4.85 -1.14
C GLU A 130 -6.56 -3.73 -2.16
N LEU A 131 -5.95 -3.81 -3.36
CA LEU A 131 -6.24 -2.89 -4.46
C LEU A 131 -7.72 -2.96 -4.85
N ASN A 132 -8.27 -4.18 -4.99
CA ASN A 132 -9.68 -4.37 -5.31
C ASN A 132 -10.59 -3.71 -4.26
N SER A 133 -10.30 -3.91 -2.98
CA SER A 133 -11.06 -3.33 -1.87
C SER A 133 -10.95 -1.80 -1.84
N ALA A 134 -9.75 -1.26 -2.09
CA ALA A 134 -9.53 0.18 -2.15
C ALA A 134 -10.23 0.84 -3.34
N LEU A 135 -10.22 0.20 -4.50
CA LEU A 135 -10.96 0.66 -5.68
C LEU A 135 -12.48 0.60 -5.45
N ASP A 136 -12.98 -0.45 -4.80
CA ASP A 136 -14.40 -0.58 -4.48
C ASP A 136 -14.89 0.52 -3.52
N LEU A 137 -14.03 0.92 -2.59
CA LEU A 137 -14.29 2.01 -1.65
C LEU A 137 -14.33 3.39 -2.32
N LEU A 138 -13.40 3.65 -3.26
CA LEU A 138 -13.17 5.00 -3.80
C LEU A 138 -13.94 5.29 -5.09
N LEU A 139 -14.17 4.27 -5.92
CA LEU A 139 -14.81 4.46 -7.21
C LEU A 139 -16.32 4.70 -7.06
N PRO A 140 -16.87 5.76 -7.67
CA PRO A 140 -18.30 5.99 -7.71
C PRO A 140 -19.01 4.92 -8.55
N LEU A 141 -20.32 4.88 -8.44
CA LEU A 141 -21.15 4.18 -9.43
C LEU A 141 -21.09 4.94 -10.77
N GLY A 142 -21.16 4.23 -11.88
CA GLY A 142 -21.11 4.79 -13.23
C GLY A 142 -19.74 4.62 -13.88
N HIS A 143 -19.36 5.58 -14.74
CA HIS A 143 -18.14 5.49 -15.54
C HIS A 143 -16.91 5.98 -14.75
N SER A 144 -15.82 5.23 -14.84
CA SER A 144 -14.52 5.62 -14.27
C SER A 144 -13.38 5.18 -15.19
N ILE A 145 -12.41 6.07 -15.38
CA ILE A 145 -11.18 5.83 -16.14
C ILE A 145 -10.04 5.54 -15.18
N ILE A 146 -9.40 4.40 -15.35
CA ILE A 146 -8.29 3.92 -14.51
C ILE A 146 -7.04 3.80 -15.38
N THR A 147 -6.10 4.70 -15.19
CA THR A 147 -4.81 4.66 -15.88
C THR A 147 -3.81 3.79 -15.13
N VAL A 148 -3.23 2.82 -15.83
CA VAL A 148 -2.33 1.83 -15.22
C VAL A 148 -0.97 1.84 -15.90
N LEU A 149 0.09 1.94 -15.11
CA LEU A 149 1.46 1.81 -15.59
C LEU A 149 1.94 0.35 -15.52
N GLY A 150 3.04 0.06 -16.20
CA GLY A 150 3.65 -1.26 -16.16
C GLY A 150 4.37 -1.57 -14.84
N GLY A 151 4.63 -2.84 -14.59
CA GLY A 151 5.41 -3.28 -13.44
C GLY A 151 5.14 -4.72 -13.01
N ALA A 152 6.18 -5.41 -12.51
CA ALA A 152 6.08 -6.83 -12.16
C ALA A 152 5.11 -7.08 -10.98
N ALA A 153 5.13 -6.23 -9.96
CA ALA A 153 4.20 -6.35 -8.83
C ALA A 153 2.76 -6.17 -9.28
N LEU A 154 2.48 -5.13 -10.08
CA LEU A 154 1.15 -4.89 -10.65
C LEU A 154 0.66 -6.03 -11.53
N ALA A 155 1.52 -6.58 -12.40
CA ALA A 155 1.17 -7.68 -13.28
C ALA A 155 0.76 -8.95 -12.49
N LYS A 156 1.40 -9.21 -11.36
CA LYS A 156 1.06 -10.32 -10.48
C LYS A 156 -0.23 -10.05 -9.70
N SER A 157 -0.40 -8.85 -9.18
CA SER A 157 -1.55 -8.45 -8.37
C SER A 157 -2.84 -8.25 -9.18
N ALA A 158 -2.74 -7.81 -10.44
CA ALA A 158 -3.90 -7.57 -11.32
C ALA A 158 -4.81 -8.80 -11.50
N LYS A 159 -4.24 -10.00 -11.39
CA LYS A 159 -4.96 -11.28 -11.50
C LYS A 159 -5.99 -11.50 -10.38
N ASN A 160 -5.87 -10.76 -9.29
CA ASN A 160 -6.68 -10.92 -8.08
C ASN A 160 -7.75 -9.82 -7.92
N LEU A 161 -8.01 -9.05 -8.98
CA LEU A 161 -9.19 -8.21 -9.04
C LEU A 161 -10.45 -9.07 -9.22
N SER A 162 -11.58 -8.58 -8.72
CA SER A 162 -12.86 -9.30 -8.69
C SER A 162 -13.85 -8.72 -9.69
N ARG A 163 -14.68 -9.60 -10.28
CA ARG A 163 -15.80 -9.20 -11.12
C ARG A 163 -16.82 -8.33 -10.38
N ASN A 164 -16.88 -8.45 -9.05
CA ASN A 164 -17.77 -7.63 -8.23
C ASN A 164 -17.42 -6.14 -8.31
N LEU A 165 -16.16 -5.78 -8.54
CA LEU A 165 -15.73 -4.39 -8.70
C LEU A 165 -16.44 -3.69 -9.87
N GLY A 166 -16.68 -4.41 -10.97
CA GLY A 166 -17.42 -3.89 -12.13
C GLY A 166 -18.95 -3.87 -11.98
N LYS A 167 -19.49 -4.38 -10.86
CA LYS A 167 -20.95 -4.42 -10.67
C LYS A 167 -21.50 -2.99 -10.50
N ASN A 168 -22.42 -2.60 -11.38
CA ASN A 168 -22.99 -1.26 -11.45
C ASN A 168 -21.98 -0.14 -11.81
N ARG A 169 -20.80 -0.51 -12.35
CA ARG A 169 -19.76 0.42 -12.81
C ARG A 169 -19.38 0.12 -14.27
N GLN A 170 -18.99 1.16 -14.98
CA GLN A 170 -18.38 1.08 -16.31
C GLN A 170 -16.90 1.43 -16.17
N LEU A 171 -16.07 0.43 -15.87
CA LEU A 171 -14.65 0.60 -15.68
C LEU A 171 -13.92 0.59 -17.02
N GLU A 172 -13.11 1.60 -17.29
CA GLU A 172 -12.26 1.69 -18.46
C GLU A 172 -10.79 1.77 -18.04
N PHE A 173 -10.02 0.74 -18.39
CA PHE A 173 -8.61 0.65 -18.06
C PHE A 173 -7.76 1.15 -19.22
N VAL A 174 -6.88 2.13 -18.95
CA VAL A 174 -6.08 2.82 -19.97
C VAL A 174 -4.59 2.67 -19.65
N PRO A 175 -3.74 2.30 -20.62
CA PRO A 175 -2.30 2.20 -20.37
C PRO A 175 -1.69 3.59 -20.17
N GLY A 176 -1.00 3.79 -19.04
CA GLY A 176 -0.44 5.10 -18.68
C GLY A 176 0.84 5.46 -19.44
N ARG A 177 1.41 4.54 -20.21
CA ARG A 177 2.61 4.79 -21.03
C ARG A 177 2.72 3.81 -22.18
N GLY A 178 3.55 4.16 -23.17
CA GLY A 178 3.97 3.28 -24.23
C GLY A 178 4.81 2.08 -23.72
N ALA A 179 5.12 1.15 -24.63
CA ALA A 179 5.87 -0.07 -24.30
C ALA A 179 7.31 0.21 -23.90
N LEU A 180 7.80 -0.51 -22.88
CA LEU A 180 9.16 -0.40 -22.35
C LEU A 180 9.81 -1.78 -22.21
N GLY A 181 10.88 -2.02 -22.96
CA GLY A 181 11.61 -3.29 -22.96
C GLY A 181 10.79 -4.43 -23.59
N GLU A 182 11.31 -5.64 -23.50
CA GLU A 182 10.78 -6.80 -24.24
C GLU A 182 9.79 -7.68 -23.44
N ASN A 183 9.71 -7.53 -22.12
CA ASN A 183 8.86 -8.37 -21.29
C ASN A 183 7.39 -7.93 -21.39
N VAL A 184 6.62 -8.62 -22.23
CA VAL A 184 5.21 -8.35 -22.51
C VAL A 184 4.34 -8.48 -21.25
N ALA A 185 4.63 -9.42 -20.35
CA ALA A 185 3.79 -9.71 -19.18
C ALA A 185 3.69 -8.53 -18.19
N ILE A 186 4.65 -7.61 -18.20
CA ILE A 186 4.70 -6.47 -17.28
C ILE A 186 4.44 -5.12 -17.97
N GLN A 187 4.00 -5.15 -19.23
CA GLN A 187 3.62 -3.95 -19.98
C GLN A 187 2.26 -3.40 -19.51
N SER A 188 2.09 -2.09 -19.58
CA SER A 188 0.82 -1.42 -19.27
C SER A 188 -0.34 -2.01 -20.05
N ASN A 189 -0.19 -2.23 -21.36
CA ASN A 189 -1.21 -2.83 -22.22
C ASN A 189 -1.68 -4.21 -21.71
N THR A 190 -0.75 -5.07 -21.28
CA THR A 190 -1.08 -6.41 -20.77
C THR A 190 -1.81 -6.33 -19.43
N ILE A 191 -1.38 -5.42 -18.55
CA ILE A 191 -1.98 -5.27 -17.22
C ILE A 191 -3.39 -4.70 -17.32
N VAL A 192 -3.64 -3.68 -18.15
CA VAL A 192 -4.99 -3.13 -18.34
C VAL A 192 -5.94 -4.16 -18.93
N GLN A 193 -5.48 -5.00 -19.86
CA GLN A 193 -6.27 -6.10 -20.40
C GLN A 193 -6.64 -7.10 -19.29
N GLU A 194 -5.67 -7.53 -18.47
CA GLU A 194 -5.93 -8.46 -17.37
C GLU A 194 -6.95 -7.88 -16.37
N MET A 195 -6.77 -6.61 -15.96
CA MET A 195 -7.69 -5.94 -15.03
C MET A 195 -9.10 -5.84 -15.61
N ALA A 196 -9.23 -5.49 -16.90
CA ALA A 196 -10.52 -5.43 -17.57
C ALA A 196 -11.20 -6.79 -17.63
N LEU A 197 -10.49 -7.86 -17.99
CA LEU A 197 -11.02 -9.23 -18.01
C LEU A 197 -11.51 -9.69 -16.63
N LYS A 198 -10.75 -9.38 -15.58
CA LYS A 198 -11.10 -9.75 -14.20
C LYS A 198 -12.34 -9.03 -13.69
N THR A 199 -12.48 -7.75 -14.00
CA THR A 199 -13.57 -6.91 -13.49
C THR A 199 -14.80 -6.89 -14.40
N GLY A 200 -14.67 -7.34 -15.65
CA GLY A 200 -15.68 -7.19 -16.70
C GLY A 200 -15.74 -5.76 -17.28
N GLY A 201 -14.70 -4.97 -17.08
CA GLY A 201 -14.54 -3.64 -17.64
C GLY A 201 -14.07 -3.64 -19.08
N LYS A 202 -13.84 -2.44 -19.63
CA LYS A 202 -13.22 -2.21 -20.94
C LYS A 202 -11.75 -1.85 -20.78
N TYR A 203 -10.98 -1.94 -21.85
CA TYR A 203 -9.60 -1.46 -21.88
C TYR A 203 -9.27 -0.79 -23.22
N ARG A 204 -8.29 0.11 -23.17
CA ARG A 204 -7.61 0.69 -24.34
C ARG A 204 -6.25 0.06 -24.51
N THR A 205 -5.63 0.29 -25.66
CA THR A 205 -4.24 -0.12 -25.94
C THR A 205 -3.49 1.03 -26.55
N LEU A 206 -2.21 1.19 -26.18
CA LEU A 206 -1.32 2.19 -26.70
C LEU A 206 -0.10 1.48 -27.32
N TYR A 207 -0.16 1.24 -28.62
CA TYR A 207 0.87 0.52 -29.37
C TYR A 207 1.99 1.46 -29.85
N LEU A 208 2.64 2.10 -28.92
CA LEU A 208 3.78 2.97 -29.16
C LEU A 208 4.93 2.58 -28.24
N PRO A 209 6.19 2.81 -28.64
CA PRO A 209 7.31 2.80 -27.69
C PRO A 209 7.11 3.87 -26.62
N GLU A 210 7.64 3.63 -25.41
CA GLU A 210 7.67 4.63 -24.35
C GLU A 210 8.39 5.91 -24.79
N GLN A 211 9.46 5.74 -25.57
CA GLN A 211 10.30 6.84 -26.09
C GLN A 211 10.22 6.91 -27.60
N VAL A 212 9.96 8.08 -28.10
CA VAL A 212 9.98 8.42 -29.53
C VAL A 212 10.70 9.76 -29.73
N SER A 213 11.19 10.04 -30.95
CA SER A 213 11.77 11.36 -31.27
C SER A 213 10.68 12.46 -31.15
N THR A 214 11.10 13.69 -30.97
CA THR A 214 10.17 14.84 -30.91
C THR A 214 9.32 14.96 -32.19
N GLU A 215 9.91 14.68 -33.34
CA GLU A 215 9.24 14.72 -34.64
C GLU A 215 8.20 13.59 -34.75
N ALA A 216 8.58 12.36 -34.35
CA ALA A 216 7.66 11.22 -34.32
C ALA A 216 6.51 11.48 -33.34
N TYR A 217 6.80 12.01 -32.16
CA TYR A 217 5.76 12.36 -31.16
C TYR A 217 4.71 13.29 -31.75
N LYS A 218 5.13 14.41 -32.39
CA LYS A 218 4.21 15.38 -33.00
C LYS A 218 3.31 14.78 -34.09
N SER A 219 3.80 13.76 -34.80
CA SER A 219 3.00 13.07 -35.80
C SER A 219 2.05 12.08 -35.15
N LEU A 220 2.54 11.28 -34.21
CA LEU A 220 1.78 10.19 -33.57
C LEU A 220 0.61 10.69 -32.71
N ILE A 221 0.74 11.81 -32.03
CA ILE A 221 -0.35 12.40 -31.24
C ILE A 221 -1.52 12.92 -32.10
N ARG A 222 -1.34 13.03 -33.42
CA ARG A 222 -2.40 13.41 -34.37
C ARG A 222 -3.17 12.20 -34.91
N GLU A 223 -2.63 11.01 -34.74
CA GLU A 223 -3.32 9.78 -35.11
C GLU A 223 -4.49 9.56 -34.13
N SER A 224 -5.70 9.36 -34.64
CA SER A 224 -6.91 9.31 -33.83
C SER A 224 -6.82 8.25 -32.71
N THR A 225 -6.30 7.07 -33.01
CA THR A 225 -6.14 5.98 -32.04
C THR A 225 -5.20 6.31 -30.88
N VAL A 226 -4.21 7.18 -31.12
CA VAL A 226 -3.28 7.67 -30.09
C VAL A 226 -3.89 8.84 -29.32
N ALA A 227 -4.47 9.80 -30.05
CA ALA A 227 -5.10 10.98 -29.49
C ALA A 227 -6.20 10.62 -28.49
N ASP A 228 -7.07 9.65 -28.85
CA ASP A 228 -8.16 9.16 -28.00
C ASP A 228 -7.63 8.58 -26.67
N VAL A 229 -6.55 7.78 -26.71
CA VAL A 229 -5.96 7.22 -25.49
C VAL A 229 -5.29 8.30 -24.63
N LEU A 230 -4.63 9.28 -25.24
CA LEU A 230 -4.04 10.40 -24.50
C LEU A 230 -5.11 11.31 -23.89
N GLU A 231 -6.25 11.47 -24.57
CA GLU A 231 -7.41 12.17 -24.02
C GLU A 231 -8.00 11.42 -22.82
N ASP A 232 -8.18 10.11 -22.88
CA ASP A 232 -8.63 9.28 -21.76
C ASP A 232 -7.66 9.37 -20.57
N ILE A 233 -6.34 9.32 -20.82
CA ILE A 233 -5.32 9.55 -19.77
C ILE A 233 -5.50 10.92 -19.12
N SER A 234 -5.85 11.96 -19.87
CA SER A 234 -6.05 13.32 -19.34
C SER A 234 -7.28 13.46 -18.44
N LYS A 235 -8.24 12.55 -18.57
CA LYS A 235 -9.52 12.50 -17.84
C LYS A 235 -9.53 11.44 -16.75
N THR A 236 -8.37 10.84 -16.43
CA THR A 236 -8.29 9.71 -15.51
C THR A 236 -8.75 10.06 -14.09
N ASP A 237 -9.55 9.19 -13.49
CA ASP A 237 -10.01 9.29 -12.11
C ASP A 237 -9.02 8.65 -11.13
N VAL A 238 -8.35 7.58 -11.60
CA VAL A 238 -7.43 6.78 -10.80
C VAL A 238 -6.16 6.50 -11.58
N VAL A 239 -5.01 6.64 -10.93
CA VAL A 239 -3.72 6.13 -11.45
C VAL A 239 -3.21 5.00 -10.57
N ILE A 240 -2.77 3.91 -11.20
CA ILE A 240 -2.10 2.80 -10.54
C ILE A 240 -0.71 2.66 -11.15
N HIS A 241 0.34 2.80 -10.33
CA HIS A 241 1.71 2.75 -10.82
C HIS A 241 2.66 1.98 -9.89
N GLY A 242 3.74 1.45 -10.46
CA GLY A 242 4.83 0.85 -9.69
C GLY A 242 5.93 1.85 -9.34
N ILE A 243 6.73 1.54 -8.32
CA ILE A 243 7.99 2.24 -8.01
C ILE A 243 9.14 1.36 -8.50
N GLY A 244 9.88 1.82 -9.49
CA GLY A 244 10.97 1.09 -10.13
C GLY A 244 12.31 1.24 -9.38
N LEU A 245 13.15 0.18 -9.36
CA LEU A 245 14.55 0.34 -8.99
C LEU A 245 15.30 0.98 -10.15
N ALA A 246 16.06 2.04 -9.90
CA ALA A 246 16.72 2.83 -10.95
C ALA A 246 17.55 2.00 -11.93
N GLN A 247 18.39 1.09 -11.40
CA GLN A 247 19.25 0.24 -12.22
C GLN A 247 18.46 -0.73 -13.11
N ASP A 248 17.35 -1.28 -12.60
CA ASP A 248 16.51 -2.20 -13.36
C ASP A 248 15.75 -1.47 -14.46
N MET A 249 15.25 -0.26 -14.17
CA MET A 249 14.53 0.55 -15.14
C MET A 249 15.46 1.12 -16.23
N ALA A 250 16.69 1.50 -15.85
CA ALA A 250 17.70 1.95 -16.81
C ALA A 250 18.12 0.82 -17.76
N ARG A 251 18.32 -0.41 -17.25
CA ARG A 251 18.61 -1.58 -18.10
C ARG A 251 17.47 -1.87 -19.07
N ARG A 252 16.21 -1.79 -18.63
CA ARG A 252 15.05 -1.98 -19.52
C ARG A 252 14.98 -0.95 -20.63
N ARG A 253 15.53 0.25 -20.41
CA ARG A 253 15.66 1.31 -21.44
C ARG A 253 16.92 1.18 -22.30
N GLY A 254 17.70 0.13 -22.11
CA GLY A 254 18.91 -0.11 -22.90
C GLY A 254 20.09 0.81 -22.54
N TYR A 255 20.15 1.33 -21.31
CA TYR A 255 21.29 2.12 -20.86
C TYR A 255 22.55 1.26 -20.84
N ASP A 256 23.63 1.79 -21.42
CA ASP A 256 24.93 1.16 -21.44
C ASP A 256 25.60 1.17 -20.04
N SER A 257 26.75 0.51 -19.94
CA SER A 257 27.52 0.40 -18.69
C SER A 257 27.99 1.75 -18.15
N VAL A 258 28.31 2.71 -19.04
CA VAL A 258 28.77 4.05 -18.66
C VAL A 258 27.63 4.80 -17.97
N ARG A 259 26.49 4.87 -18.63
CA ARG A 259 25.30 5.54 -18.10
C ARG A 259 24.75 4.87 -16.82
N LEU A 260 24.82 3.54 -16.71
CA LEU A 260 24.51 2.82 -15.48
C LEU A 260 25.47 3.15 -14.34
N SER A 261 26.77 3.41 -14.63
CA SER A 261 27.76 3.84 -13.63
C SER A 261 27.47 5.26 -13.15
N GLU A 262 27.20 6.19 -14.07
CA GLU A 262 26.81 7.56 -13.73
C GLU A 262 25.59 7.63 -12.76
N LEU A 263 24.56 6.80 -13.00
CA LEU A 263 23.42 6.72 -12.10
C LEU A 263 23.81 6.23 -10.70
N ARG A 264 24.78 5.30 -10.59
CA ARG A 264 25.28 4.83 -9.30
C ARG A 264 26.10 5.91 -8.57
N GLU A 265 26.98 6.59 -9.27
CA GLU A 265 27.80 7.68 -8.73
C GLU A 265 26.93 8.81 -8.19
N LYS A 266 25.85 9.13 -8.91
CA LYS A 266 24.82 10.10 -8.50
C LYS A 266 23.85 9.55 -7.44
N LYS A 267 24.07 8.33 -6.91
CA LYS A 267 23.24 7.66 -5.91
C LYS A 267 21.75 7.54 -6.29
N VAL A 268 21.49 7.37 -7.59
CA VAL A 268 20.12 7.21 -8.08
C VAL A 268 19.57 5.85 -7.66
N VAL A 269 18.43 5.84 -6.97
CA VAL A 269 17.87 4.64 -6.34
C VAL A 269 16.54 4.21 -6.91
N THR A 270 15.76 5.14 -7.48
CA THR A 270 14.42 4.85 -8.00
C THR A 270 14.10 5.56 -9.29
N GLU A 271 13.14 5.01 -10.01
CA GLU A 271 12.54 5.62 -11.19
C GLU A 271 11.00 5.49 -11.11
N CYS A 272 10.31 6.60 -11.37
CA CYS A 272 8.87 6.65 -11.56
C CYS A 272 8.52 7.68 -12.66
N PHE A 273 7.60 7.34 -13.55
CA PHE A 273 7.13 8.23 -14.63
C PHE A 273 8.24 8.83 -15.48
N GLY A 274 9.31 8.07 -15.75
CA GLY A 274 10.47 8.57 -16.49
C GLY A 274 11.43 9.45 -15.69
N CYS A 275 11.12 9.78 -14.44
CA CYS A 275 12.00 10.55 -13.55
C CYS A 275 12.86 9.62 -12.70
N PHE A 276 14.16 9.85 -12.70
CA PHE A 276 15.14 9.15 -11.88
C PHE A 276 15.49 9.98 -10.64
N PHE A 277 15.34 9.40 -9.46
CA PHE A 277 15.54 10.10 -8.19
C PHE A 277 16.75 9.51 -7.44
N ASP A 278 17.55 10.39 -6.84
CA ASP A 278 18.59 10.00 -5.89
C ASP A 278 18.00 9.59 -4.53
N SER A 279 18.87 9.23 -3.59
CA SER A 279 18.45 8.81 -2.23
C SER A 279 17.73 9.88 -1.44
N ASP A 280 17.90 11.15 -1.77
CA ASP A 280 17.32 12.31 -1.10
C ASP A 280 16.02 12.79 -1.78
N GLY A 281 15.61 12.08 -2.85
CA GLY A 281 14.40 12.38 -3.62
C GLY A 281 14.58 13.47 -4.69
N LYS A 282 15.81 13.91 -4.97
CA LYS A 282 16.08 14.87 -6.04
C LYS A 282 16.04 14.17 -7.40
N ILE A 283 15.36 14.79 -8.38
CA ILE A 283 15.39 14.32 -9.76
C ILE A 283 16.77 14.59 -10.37
N VAL A 284 17.43 13.53 -10.79
CA VAL A 284 18.78 13.56 -11.36
C VAL A 284 18.78 13.40 -12.88
N ASP A 285 17.81 12.64 -13.41
CA ASP A 285 17.67 12.40 -14.84
C ASP A 285 16.18 12.26 -15.20
N ARG A 286 15.83 12.57 -16.45
CA ARG A 286 14.45 12.47 -16.95
C ARG A 286 14.45 11.87 -18.36
N VAL A 287 13.44 11.03 -18.55
CA VAL A 287 13.11 10.46 -19.84
C VAL A 287 11.73 10.94 -20.23
N HIS A 288 11.61 11.60 -21.36
CA HIS A 288 10.30 11.95 -21.92
C HIS A 288 9.61 10.70 -22.44
N GLN A 289 8.49 10.37 -21.82
CA GLN A 289 7.67 9.20 -22.19
C GLN A 289 6.38 9.63 -22.90
N VAL A 290 5.90 8.80 -23.81
CA VAL A 290 4.53 8.96 -24.34
C VAL A 290 3.55 8.41 -23.32
N GLY A 291 2.60 9.24 -22.91
CA GLY A 291 1.58 8.90 -21.92
C GLY A 291 1.53 9.88 -20.76
N LEU A 292 1.15 9.39 -19.58
CA LEU A 292 0.99 10.19 -18.36
C LEU A 292 2.32 10.77 -17.90
N GLN A 293 2.35 12.09 -17.70
CA GLN A 293 3.52 12.79 -17.19
C GLN A 293 3.47 12.94 -15.68
N PHE A 294 4.66 12.95 -15.05
CA PHE A 294 4.81 13.11 -13.60
C PHE A 294 4.12 14.37 -13.07
N GLU A 295 4.23 15.47 -13.79
CA GLU A 295 3.67 16.78 -13.43
C GLU A 295 2.14 16.79 -13.36
N ASN A 296 1.48 15.87 -14.05
CA ASN A 296 0.01 15.81 -14.10
C ASN A 296 -0.60 15.09 -12.90
N LEU A 297 0.21 14.38 -12.09
CA LEU A 297 -0.28 13.57 -10.98
C LEU A 297 -1.07 14.38 -9.94
N ASN A 298 -0.69 15.63 -9.67
CA ASN A 298 -1.39 16.49 -8.71
C ASN A 298 -2.86 16.76 -9.05
N LYS A 299 -3.26 16.54 -10.31
CA LYS A 299 -4.63 16.77 -10.79
C LYS A 299 -5.51 15.52 -10.66
N ILE A 300 -4.93 14.38 -10.36
CA ILE A 300 -5.62 13.09 -10.35
C ILE A 300 -6.20 12.82 -8.96
N PRO A 301 -7.50 12.55 -8.84
CA PRO A 301 -8.15 12.35 -7.55
C PRO A 301 -7.55 11.24 -6.70
N HIS A 302 -7.25 10.08 -7.30
CA HIS A 302 -6.78 8.90 -6.59
C HIS A 302 -5.54 8.31 -7.24
N ILE A 303 -4.50 8.08 -6.44
CA ILE A 303 -3.22 7.55 -6.90
C ILE A 303 -2.84 6.35 -6.05
N PHE A 304 -2.63 5.20 -6.68
CA PHE A 304 -2.12 4.00 -6.03
C PHE A 304 -0.68 3.73 -6.47
N ALA A 305 0.25 3.82 -5.52
CA ALA A 305 1.63 3.42 -5.70
C ALA A 305 1.82 1.97 -5.22
N PHE A 306 2.38 1.12 -6.07
CA PHE A 306 2.66 -0.30 -5.80
C PHE A 306 4.16 -0.54 -5.65
N ALA A 307 4.60 -0.91 -4.45
CA ALA A 307 5.98 -1.29 -4.22
C ALA A 307 6.10 -2.20 -3.00
N CYS A 308 6.74 -3.34 -3.14
CA CYS A 308 6.86 -4.37 -2.12
C CYS A 308 8.24 -5.02 -2.14
N GLY A 309 8.58 -5.73 -1.06
CA GLY A 309 9.88 -6.34 -0.80
C GLY A 309 10.86 -5.39 -0.13
N GLY A 310 11.62 -5.94 0.80
CA GLY A 310 12.59 -5.15 1.56
C GLY A 310 13.66 -4.47 0.70
N ARG A 311 13.95 -4.97 -0.51
CA ARG A 311 14.86 -4.36 -1.48
C ARG A 311 14.37 -3.02 -2.01
N LYS A 312 13.05 -2.75 -1.98
CA LYS A 312 12.45 -1.50 -2.47
C LYS A 312 12.32 -0.40 -1.43
N ALA A 313 12.63 -0.65 -0.16
CA ALA A 313 12.49 0.32 0.92
C ALA A 313 13.14 1.68 0.61
N LYS A 314 14.38 1.67 0.09
CA LYS A 314 15.09 2.90 -0.30
C LYS A 314 14.42 3.61 -1.48
N ALA A 315 13.93 2.87 -2.46
CA ALA A 315 13.23 3.40 -3.63
C ALA A 315 11.91 4.09 -3.21
N ILE A 316 11.15 3.47 -2.32
CA ILE A 316 9.92 4.04 -1.76
C ILE A 316 10.23 5.36 -1.03
N LYS A 317 11.21 5.36 -0.13
CA LYS A 317 11.62 6.57 0.62
C LYS A 317 12.05 7.72 -0.29
N ALA A 318 12.76 7.43 -1.36
CA ALA A 318 13.25 8.44 -2.29
C ALA A 318 12.14 9.04 -3.16
N TYR A 319 11.15 8.24 -3.56
CA TYR A 319 10.06 8.71 -4.41
C TYR A 319 8.96 9.45 -3.65
N MET A 320 8.53 8.93 -2.47
CA MET A 320 7.34 9.42 -1.77
C MET A 320 7.31 10.90 -1.43
N PRO A 321 8.43 11.59 -1.07
CA PRO A 321 8.41 13.03 -0.87
C PRO A 321 7.99 13.86 -2.10
N ASN A 322 8.06 13.26 -3.29
CA ASN A 322 7.64 13.87 -4.56
C ASN A 322 6.25 13.39 -5.03
N ALA A 323 5.69 12.39 -4.38
CA ALA A 323 4.35 11.91 -4.70
C ALA A 323 3.30 12.92 -4.21
N PRO A 324 2.17 13.11 -4.94
CA PRO A 324 1.05 13.89 -4.44
C PRO A 324 0.52 13.34 -3.11
N HIS A 325 0.07 14.24 -2.23
CA HIS A 325 -0.40 13.86 -0.89
C HIS A 325 -1.52 12.79 -0.93
N GLN A 326 -2.44 12.86 -1.90
CA GLN A 326 -3.54 11.89 -2.08
C GLN A 326 -3.08 10.50 -2.53
N THR A 327 -1.78 10.21 -2.54
CA THR A 327 -1.24 8.89 -2.88
C THR A 327 -1.51 7.88 -1.77
N TRP A 328 -2.01 6.72 -2.16
CA TRP A 328 -2.08 5.52 -1.33
C TRP A 328 -0.98 4.56 -1.73
N LEU A 329 -0.14 4.18 -0.79
CA LEU A 329 0.89 3.15 -1.01
C LEU A 329 0.37 1.78 -0.62
N ILE A 330 0.35 0.84 -1.55
CA ILE A 330 0.13 -0.58 -1.25
C ILE A 330 1.50 -1.27 -1.24
N THR A 331 1.86 -1.80 -0.07
CA THR A 331 3.20 -2.37 0.21
C THR A 331 3.08 -3.62 1.10
N ASP A 332 4.22 -4.20 1.46
CA ASP A 332 4.29 -5.36 2.34
C ASP A 332 5.07 -5.08 3.65
N GLU A 333 5.01 -6.02 4.58
CA GLU A 333 5.76 -5.91 5.84
C GLU A 333 7.28 -5.86 5.61
N GLY A 334 7.80 -6.53 4.57
CA GLY A 334 9.23 -6.53 4.25
C GLY A 334 9.75 -5.12 3.96
N ALA A 335 9.04 -4.35 3.14
CA ALA A 335 9.37 -2.96 2.84
C ALA A 335 9.09 -2.04 4.03
N SER A 336 7.89 -2.14 4.64
CA SER A 336 7.46 -1.25 5.73
C SER A 336 8.40 -1.32 6.95
N LYS A 337 8.76 -2.54 7.39
CA LYS A 337 9.71 -2.75 8.50
C LYS A 337 11.08 -2.11 8.25
N LYS A 338 11.61 -2.19 7.02
CA LYS A 338 12.88 -1.54 6.66
C LYS A 338 12.76 -0.01 6.65
N ILE A 339 11.67 0.53 6.10
CA ILE A 339 11.44 1.98 6.06
C ILE A 339 11.34 2.55 7.48
N LEU A 340 10.64 1.86 8.40
CA LEU A 340 10.42 2.33 9.76
C LEU A 340 11.68 2.18 10.65
N LYS A 341 12.47 1.10 10.49
CA LYS A 341 13.67 0.82 11.32
C LYS A 341 14.83 1.78 11.08
N GLU A 342 15.02 2.32 9.88
CA GLU A 342 16.17 3.17 9.55
C GLU A 342 16.25 4.50 10.32
N ASN A 343 15.23 4.87 11.11
CA ASN A 343 15.26 6.08 11.95
C ASN A 343 15.81 5.84 13.36
N ASN A 344 15.92 4.59 13.83
CA ASN A 344 16.44 4.31 15.18
C ASN A 344 17.99 4.27 15.24
N SER A 345 18.67 4.40 14.10
CA SER A 345 20.15 4.42 14.05
C SER A 345 20.78 5.81 14.15
N HIS A 346 19.98 6.89 14.10
CA HIS A 346 20.47 8.27 14.27
C HIS A 346 20.26 8.85 15.68
N LEU A 347 19.74 8.04 16.62
CA LEU A 347 19.54 8.42 18.04
C LEU A 347 20.43 7.62 19.00
N LYS A 348 21.57 7.12 18.52
CA LYS A 348 22.62 6.55 19.38
C LYS A 348 23.91 7.33 19.25
#